data_1fd5c0876e0a226a176ff5443d0674c9
#
_entry.id   1fd5c0876e0a226a176ff5443d0674c9
#
_cell.length_a   1.000
_cell.length_b   1.000
_cell.length_c   1.000
_cell.angle_alpha   90.00
_cell.angle_beta   90.00
_cell.angle_gamma   90.00
#
_symmetry.space_group_name_H-M   'P 1'
#
loop_
_entity.id
_entity.type
_entity.pdbx_description
1 polymer ?
#
loop_
_entity_poly.entity_id
_entity_poly.type
_entity_poly.pdbx_seq_one_letter_code
_entity_poly.pdbx_strand_id
1 'polypeptide(L)'
;MKGPPPPSPRTLGEAPEGAARHDDHVIKTPLTRWFDLSTPIIGAPMAGVAGGALARAVSLGGGLGMIGVSGATTAEFLTEQCAVPAEAEVPFGVGLMAWVLDDRPDLLRATIAAQPSLVSVSFGDPEPWVGPLHDAGIAVAAQVNTVADVGRAVDAGVDVLVAQGTEAGGHTGRRATLPLLQEVLTLTDRPVVAAGGIATGAGMAAVLAAGAAGVWIGTPLLACPEALNSAAARARVQAAAGDDTVLTRAFDVAQRLAWPERWPGRALTNGFSRTWHGREDELARNLEACRGMVEARRTDDLDQAPLYAGESVGLVTSERSATDVVRDLDAAAEKTLRAVSRLLG
;
A
#
# COMPACT_ATOMS: atom_id res chain seq x y z
N MET A 1 -16.15 -8.12 25.07
CA MET A 1 -15.58 -9.49 25.15
C MET A 1 -14.32 -9.48 24.29
N LYS A 2 -13.17 -9.88 24.81
CA LYS A 2 -11.95 -9.99 24.00
C LYS A 2 -12.18 -11.12 22.97
N GLY A 3 -12.11 -10.81 21.68
CA GLY A 3 -12.13 -11.83 20.63
C GLY A 3 -10.96 -12.82 20.79
N PRO A 4 -11.01 -14.01 20.16
CA PRO A 4 -9.91 -14.94 20.21
C PRO A 4 -8.62 -14.28 19.68
N PRO A 5 -7.45 -14.64 20.21
CA PRO A 5 -6.18 -14.16 19.67
C PRO A 5 -6.09 -14.57 18.18
N PRO A 6 -5.44 -13.76 17.33
CA PRO A 6 -5.23 -14.08 15.92
C PRO A 6 -4.51 -15.44 15.82
N PRO A 7 -4.74 -16.22 14.74
CA PRO A 7 -4.02 -17.47 14.52
C PRO A 7 -2.51 -17.20 14.51
N SER A 8 -1.74 -18.04 15.20
CA SER A 8 -0.29 -17.97 15.15
C SER A 8 0.16 -18.19 13.71
N PRO A 9 1.04 -17.37 13.14
CA PRO A 9 1.61 -17.63 11.82
C PRO A 9 2.21 -19.05 11.83
N ARG A 10 2.05 -19.79 10.73
CA ARG A 10 2.80 -21.03 10.55
C ARG A 10 4.27 -20.68 10.73
N THR A 11 4.95 -21.32 11.66
CA THR A 11 6.40 -21.30 11.74
C THR A 11 6.92 -21.77 10.37
N LEU A 12 7.44 -20.85 9.58
CA LEU A 12 8.27 -21.20 8.43
C LEU A 12 9.35 -22.13 8.98
N GLY A 13 9.56 -23.27 8.34
CA GLY A 13 10.50 -24.30 8.79
C GLY A 13 11.83 -23.65 9.15
N GLU A 14 12.54 -24.26 10.13
CA GLU A 14 13.81 -23.74 10.64
C GLU A 14 14.69 -23.26 9.49
N ALA A 15 15.03 -21.97 9.51
CA ALA A 15 15.89 -21.36 8.51
C ALA A 15 17.21 -22.13 8.46
N PRO A 16 17.80 -22.34 7.25
CA PRO A 16 19.08 -23.03 7.13
C PRO A 16 20.13 -22.36 8.01
N GLU A 17 20.87 -23.15 8.79
CA GLU A 17 22.01 -22.68 9.60
C GLU A 17 23.00 -21.94 8.70
N GLY A 18 23.08 -20.61 8.84
CA GLY A 18 23.95 -19.73 8.04
C GLY A 18 23.32 -18.41 7.60
N ALA A 19 22.00 -18.23 7.66
CA ALA A 19 21.39 -16.91 7.57
C ALA A 19 21.75 -16.14 8.85
N ALA A 20 22.52 -15.06 8.71
CA ALA A 20 22.82 -14.18 9.81
C ALA A 20 21.50 -13.75 10.47
N ARG A 21 21.22 -14.25 11.65
CA ARG A 21 20.13 -13.75 12.49
C ARG A 21 20.53 -12.32 12.82
N HIS A 22 19.93 -11.36 12.13
CA HIS A 22 20.09 -9.96 12.46
C HIS A 22 19.34 -9.67 13.77
N ASP A 23 19.90 -10.11 14.90
CA ASP A 23 19.45 -9.74 16.25
C ASP A 23 19.64 -8.24 16.56
N ASP A 24 20.21 -7.49 15.60
CA ASP A 24 20.56 -6.08 15.74
C ASP A 24 19.44 -5.11 15.31
N HIS A 25 18.25 -5.61 14.92
CA HIS A 25 17.14 -4.73 14.55
C HIS A 25 16.55 -4.05 15.78
N VAL A 26 16.64 -2.72 15.78
CA VAL A 26 16.29 -1.89 16.93
C VAL A 26 14.81 -1.59 16.99
N ILE A 27 14.11 -1.45 15.84
CA ILE A 27 12.69 -1.09 15.80
C ILE A 27 11.83 -2.35 15.88
N LYS A 28 11.49 -2.76 17.11
CA LYS A 28 10.62 -3.93 17.36
C LYS A 28 9.19 -3.49 17.62
N THR A 29 8.25 -3.90 16.76
CA THR A 29 6.83 -3.62 16.88
C THR A 29 6.00 -4.91 16.90
N PRO A 30 4.67 -4.85 17.19
CA PRO A 30 3.80 -6.02 16.99
C PRO A 30 3.88 -6.60 15.58
N LEU A 31 4.00 -5.72 14.55
CA LEU A 31 4.07 -6.11 13.15
C LEU A 31 5.34 -6.92 12.84
N THR A 32 6.53 -6.42 13.27
CA THR A 32 7.79 -7.11 13.03
C THR A 32 7.84 -8.48 13.71
N ARG A 33 7.28 -8.59 14.91
CA ARG A 33 7.20 -9.87 15.63
C ARG A 33 6.23 -10.85 14.97
N TRP A 34 5.11 -10.35 14.43
CA TRP A 34 4.10 -11.22 13.85
C TRP A 34 4.53 -11.82 12.51
N PHE A 35 5.15 -11.02 11.65
CA PHE A 35 5.56 -11.46 10.31
C PHE A 35 7.05 -11.79 10.18
N ASP A 36 7.79 -11.84 11.30
CA ASP A 36 9.24 -12.06 11.34
C ASP A 36 10.01 -11.09 10.43
N LEU A 37 9.68 -9.79 10.53
CA LEU A 37 10.28 -8.74 9.72
C LEU A 37 11.43 -8.06 10.43
N SER A 38 12.41 -7.61 9.66
CA SER A 38 13.53 -6.82 10.15
C SER A 38 13.16 -5.36 10.39
N THR A 39 12.17 -4.84 9.66
CA THR A 39 11.68 -3.46 9.78
C THR A 39 10.15 -3.40 9.69
N PRO A 40 9.48 -2.50 10.42
CA PRO A 40 8.01 -2.39 10.37
C PRO A 40 7.52 -1.63 9.12
N ILE A 41 8.05 -1.97 7.95
CA ILE A 41 7.68 -1.36 6.66
C ILE A 41 6.90 -2.36 5.82
N ILE A 42 5.72 -1.96 5.34
CA ILE A 42 4.95 -2.68 4.33
C ILE A 42 4.97 -1.86 3.04
N GLY A 43 5.33 -2.49 1.92
CA GLY A 43 5.18 -1.91 0.59
C GLY A 43 3.71 -1.92 0.17
N ALA A 44 3.18 -0.79 -0.29
CA ALA A 44 1.78 -0.69 -0.71
C ALA A 44 1.48 -1.56 -1.94
N PRO A 45 0.32 -2.26 -1.99
CA PRO A 45 -0.10 -3.04 -3.13
C PRO A 45 -0.68 -2.14 -4.23
N MET A 46 0.19 -1.50 -4.98
CA MET A 46 -0.18 -0.54 -6.02
C MET A 46 -0.52 -1.27 -7.32
N ALA A 47 -1.80 -1.33 -7.66
CA ALA A 47 -2.28 -2.00 -8.87
C ALA A 47 -1.62 -1.42 -10.13
N GLY A 48 -1.04 -2.30 -10.96
CA GLY A 48 -0.28 -1.93 -12.16
C GLY A 48 1.12 -1.37 -11.92
N VAL A 49 1.58 -1.29 -10.66
CA VAL A 49 2.90 -0.78 -10.27
C VAL A 49 3.66 -1.79 -9.41
N ALA A 50 3.03 -2.32 -8.37
CA ALA A 50 3.63 -3.28 -7.45
C ALA A 50 3.39 -4.72 -7.93
N GLY A 51 4.36 -5.26 -8.65
CA GLY A 51 4.45 -6.66 -9.06
C GLY A 51 5.34 -7.47 -8.14
N GLY A 52 5.60 -8.73 -8.52
CA GLY A 52 6.41 -9.66 -7.74
C GLY A 52 7.84 -9.20 -7.53
N ALA A 53 8.47 -8.55 -8.54
CA ALA A 53 9.83 -8.04 -8.41
C ALA A 53 9.94 -6.96 -7.31
N LEU A 54 8.99 -6.02 -7.29
CA LEU A 54 8.94 -4.97 -6.25
C LEU A 54 8.65 -5.57 -4.88
N ALA A 55 7.67 -6.48 -4.80
CA ALA A 55 7.35 -7.16 -3.55
C ALA A 55 8.57 -7.91 -2.98
N ARG A 56 9.25 -8.69 -3.81
CA ARG A 56 10.49 -9.38 -3.44
C ARG A 56 11.57 -8.42 -2.94
N ALA A 57 11.81 -7.30 -3.66
CA ALA A 57 12.85 -6.35 -3.30
C ALA A 57 12.58 -5.63 -1.96
N VAL A 58 11.32 -5.28 -1.68
CA VAL A 58 10.91 -4.75 -0.37
C VAL A 58 11.15 -5.76 0.74
N SER A 59 10.82 -7.04 0.51
CA SER A 59 11.00 -8.09 1.51
C SER A 59 12.47 -8.42 1.74
N LEU A 60 13.31 -8.42 0.70
CA LEU A 60 14.78 -8.51 0.83
C LEU A 60 15.39 -7.30 1.57
N GLY A 61 14.68 -6.17 1.60
CA GLY A 61 15.00 -5.01 2.44
C GLY A 61 14.66 -5.19 3.91
N GLY A 62 13.95 -6.26 4.26
CA GLY A 62 13.56 -6.59 5.63
C GLY A 62 12.11 -6.22 5.98
N GLY A 63 11.36 -5.63 5.05
CA GLY A 63 9.92 -5.33 5.18
C GLY A 63 9.01 -6.44 4.66
N LEU A 64 7.74 -6.10 4.40
CA LEU A 64 6.76 -6.97 3.74
C LEU A 64 6.34 -6.32 2.41
N GLY A 65 6.82 -6.84 1.30
CA GLY A 65 6.39 -6.39 -0.03
C GLY A 65 5.00 -6.91 -0.39
N MET A 66 4.21 -6.10 -1.09
CA MET A 66 2.87 -6.52 -1.52
C MET A 66 2.66 -6.34 -3.01
N ILE A 67 1.87 -7.25 -3.58
CA ILE A 67 1.47 -7.25 -5.00
C ILE A 67 0.11 -6.57 -5.12
N GLY A 68 -0.02 -5.61 -6.02
CA GLY A 68 -1.25 -4.87 -6.27
C GLY A 68 -2.13 -5.51 -7.34
N VAL A 69 -3.41 -5.75 -7.03
CA VAL A 69 -4.39 -6.36 -7.94
C VAL A 69 -5.48 -5.36 -8.30
N SER A 70 -5.88 -5.36 -9.57
CA SER A 70 -7.01 -4.58 -10.09
C SER A 70 -8.07 -5.50 -10.70
N GLY A 71 -9.23 -4.95 -11.05
CA GLY A 71 -10.27 -5.69 -11.77
C GLY A 71 -9.83 -6.20 -13.15
N ALA A 72 -8.79 -5.60 -13.74
CA ALA A 72 -8.20 -6.02 -15.02
C ALA A 72 -7.09 -7.09 -14.87
N THR A 73 -6.63 -7.36 -13.65
CA THR A 73 -5.61 -8.39 -13.39
C THR A 73 -6.18 -9.78 -13.69
N THR A 74 -5.44 -10.63 -14.40
CA THR A 74 -5.84 -12.04 -14.57
C THR A 74 -5.30 -12.91 -13.44
N ALA A 75 -5.97 -14.03 -13.17
CA ALA A 75 -5.52 -14.98 -12.14
C ALA A 75 -4.14 -15.58 -12.48
N GLU A 76 -3.88 -15.82 -13.76
CA GLU A 76 -2.59 -16.30 -14.28
C GLU A 76 -1.47 -15.30 -13.99
N PHE A 77 -1.67 -14.02 -14.35
CA PHE A 77 -0.69 -12.96 -14.06
C PHE A 77 -0.44 -12.84 -12.56
N LEU A 78 -1.50 -12.86 -11.74
CA LEU A 78 -1.35 -12.82 -10.27
C LEU A 78 -0.50 -14.00 -9.77
N THR A 79 -0.77 -15.20 -10.27
CA THR A 79 -0.01 -16.41 -9.91
C THR A 79 1.46 -16.27 -10.26
N GLU A 80 1.78 -15.80 -11.47
CA GLU A 80 3.15 -15.52 -11.91
C GLU A 80 3.85 -14.48 -11.03
N GLN A 81 3.15 -13.39 -10.69
CA GLN A 81 3.72 -12.36 -9.81
C GLN A 81 3.97 -12.89 -8.39
N CYS A 82 3.09 -13.72 -7.84
CA CYS A 82 3.26 -14.32 -6.52
C CYS A 82 4.42 -15.34 -6.47
N ALA A 83 4.71 -16.01 -7.58
CA ALA A 83 5.83 -16.95 -7.65
C ALA A 83 7.18 -16.27 -7.39
N VAL A 84 7.35 -15.01 -7.82
CA VAL A 84 8.64 -14.28 -7.70
C VAL A 84 9.13 -14.12 -6.25
N PRO A 85 8.35 -13.61 -5.28
CA PRO A 85 8.76 -13.60 -3.88
C PRO A 85 8.74 -14.98 -3.22
N ALA A 86 7.82 -15.88 -3.64
CA ALA A 86 7.73 -17.23 -3.10
C ALA A 86 8.99 -18.07 -3.42
N GLU A 87 9.49 -18.03 -4.65
CA GLU A 87 10.74 -18.68 -5.07
C GLU A 87 11.97 -18.12 -4.34
N ALA A 88 11.91 -16.86 -3.91
CA ALA A 88 12.96 -16.24 -3.11
C ALA A 88 12.81 -16.53 -1.60
N GLU A 89 11.82 -17.31 -1.21
CA GLU A 89 11.53 -17.68 0.18
C GLU A 89 11.40 -16.46 1.13
N VAL A 90 10.88 -15.34 0.61
CA VAL A 90 10.64 -14.12 1.41
C VAL A 90 9.14 -13.93 1.68
N PRO A 91 8.75 -13.35 2.84
CA PRO A 91 7.35 -13.06 3.12
C PRO A 91 6.81 -12.03 2.12
N PHE A 92 5.57 -12.21 1.66
CA PHE A 92 4.90 -11.26 0.78
C PHE A 92 3.42 -11.15 1.09
N GLY A 93 2.79 -10.12 0.56
CA GLY A 93 1.34 -9.93 0.64
C GLY A 93 0.70 -9.64 -0.72
N VAL A 94 -0.63 -9.67 -0.72
CA VAL A 94 -1.46 -9.33 -1.90
C VAL A 94 -2.52 -8.32 -1.48
N GLY A 95 -2.75 -7.29 -2.30
CA GLY A 95 -3.81 -6.31 -2.08
C GLY A 95 -4.96 -6.49 -3.05
N LEU A 96 -6.15 -6.73 -2.50
CA LEU A 96 -7.40 -6.91 -3.21
C LEU A 96 -8.36 -5.75 -2.93
N MET A 97 -9.19 -5.42 -3.90
CA MET A 97 -10.25 -4.43 -3.74
C MET A 97 -11.59 -5.15 -3.50
N ALA A 98 -12.25 -4.88 -2.36
CA ALA A 98 -13.49 -5.56 -1.98
C ALA A 98 -14.55 -5.48 -3.08
N TRP A 99 -14.77 -4.29 -3.67
CA TRP A 99 -15.76 -4.09 -4.74
C TRP A 99 -15.45 -4.83 -6.05
N VAL A 100 -14.22 -5.36 -6.21
CA VAL A 100 -13.83 -6.16 -7.39
C VAL A 100 -14.11 -7.64 -7.16
N LEU A 101 -13.99 -8.11 -5.92
CA LEU A 101 -14.04 -9.53 -5.59
C LEU A 101 -15.41 -10.18 -5.85
N ASP A 102 -16.51 -9.42 -5.77
CA ASP A 102 -17.86 -9.91 -6.08
C ASP A 102 -17.94 -10.46 -7.53
N ASP A 103 -17.30 -9.76 -8.46
CA ASP A 103 -17.26 -10.13 -9.87
C ASP A 103 -16.03 -11.01 -10.23
N ARG A 104 -15.02 -11.09 -9.35
CA ARG A 104 -13.73 -11.75 -9.61
C ARG A 104 -13.32 -12.73 -8.50
N PRO A 105 -14.14 -13.77 -8.24
CA PRO A 105 -13.78 -14.78 -7.25
C PRO A 105 -12.55 -15.62 -7.64
N ASP A 106 -12.16 -15.60 -8.90
CA ASP A 106 -10.92 -16.21 -9.40
C ASP A 106 -9.66 -15.58 -8.79
N LEU A 107 -9.67 -14.26 -8.56
CA LEU A 107 -8.55 -13.54 -7.92
C LEU A 107 -8.38 -13.95 -6.45
N LEU A 108 -9.48 -14.12 -5.71
CA LEU A 108 -9.40 -14.61 -4.33
C LEU A 108 -8.83 -16.04 -4.28
N ARG A 109 -9.32 -16.93 -5.16
CA ARG A 109 -8.81 -18.31 -5.23
C ARG A 109 -7.32 -18.37 -5.56
N ALA A 110 -6.87 -17.58 -6.56
CA ALA A 110 -5.45 -17.50 -6.92
C ALA A 110 -4.60 -16.94 -5.76
N THR A 111 -5.12 -15.94 -5.04
CA THR A 111 -4.45 -15.36 -3.87
C THR A 111 -4.31 -16.40 -2.75
N ILE A 112 -5.39 -17.13 -2.43
CA ILE A 112 -5.34 -18.18 -1.40
C ILE A 112 -4.37 -19.30 -1.80
N ALA A 113 -4.37 -19.70 -3.07
CA ALA A 113 -3.46 -20.73 -3.56
C ALA A 113 -1.97 -20.31 -3.47
N ALA A 114 -1.67 -19.02 -3.61
CA ALA A 114 -0.32 -18.48 -3.51
C ALA A 114 0.20 -18.38 -2.06
N GLN A 115 -0.66 -18.53 -1.04
CA GLN A 115 -0.31 -18.53 0.39
C GLN A 115 0.52 -17.33 0.84
N PRO A 116 0.11 -16.08 0.55
CA PRO A 116 0.79 -14.89 1.05
C PRO A 116 0.70 -14.80 2.58
N SER A 117 1.62 -14.10 3.22
CA SER A 117 1.60 -13.85 4.67
C SER A 117 0.49 -12.88 5.08
N LEU A 118 0.12 -11.95 4.18
CA LEU A 118 -0.87 -10.91 4.43
C LEU A 118 -1.70 -10.65 3.16
N VAL A 119 -3.02 -10.55 3.31
CA VAL A 119 -3.90 -10.05 2.25
C VAL A 119 -4.60 -8.79 2.74
N SER A 120 -4.51 -7.70 1.99
CA SER A 120 -5.38 -6.55 2.27
C SER A 120 -6.65 -6.63 1.43
N VAL A 121 -7.79 -6.47 2.10
CA VAL A 121 -9.10 -6.32 1.46
C VAL A 121 -9.60 -4.92 1.79
N SER A 122 -9.58 -4.02 0.81
CA SER A 122 -9.81 -2.60 1.04
C SER A 122 -10.84 -2.03 0.05
N PHE A 123 -11.29 -0.80 0.28
CA PHE A 123 -12.25 -0.09 -0.59
C PHE A 123 -13.61 -0.78 -0.71
N GLY A 124 -14.15 -1.26 0.39
CA GLY A 124 -15.45 -1.91 0.48
C GLY A 124 -15.65 -2.55 1.84
N ASP A 125 -16.54 -3.54 1.89
CA ASP A 125 -16.77 -4.36 3.07
C ASP A 125 -15.80 -5.55 3.06
N PRO A 126 -14.90 -5.71 4.02
CA PRO A 126 -14.01 -6.85 4.09
C PRO A 126 -14.69 -8.13 4.63
N GLU A 127 -15.85 -8.02 5.29
CA GLU A 127 -16.50 -9.10 6.04
C GLU A 127 -16.65 -10.41 5.25
N PRO A 128 -17.14 -10.44 3.97
CA PRO A 128 -17.31 -11.67 3.24
C PRO A 128 -15.99 -12.43 2.95
N TRP A 129 -14.87 -11.76 3.03
CA TRP A 129 -13.57 -12.26 2.57
C TRP A 129 -12.63 -12.67 3.71
N VAL A 130 -12.87 -12.15 4.93
CA VAL A 130 -12.02 -12.44 6.09
C VAL A 130 -12.05 -13.92 6.46
N GLY A 131 -13.22 -14.52 6.57
CA GLY A 131 -13.39 -15.94 6.92
C GLY A 131 -12.60 -16.87 6.00
N PRO A 132 -12.83 -16.83 4.66
CA PRO A 132 -12.07 -17.66 3.71
C PRO A 132 -10.55 -17.49 3.75
N LEU A 133 -10.05 -16.27 4.03
CA LEU A 133 -8.61 -16.01 4.19
C LEU A 133 -8.07 -16.59 5.50
N HIS A 134 -8.79 -16.43 6.59
CA HIS A 134 -8.43 -17.03 7.89
C HIS A 134 -8.45 -18.56 7.84
N ASP A 135 -9.42 -19.18 7.17
CA ASP A 135 -9.50 -20.63 6.96
C ASP A 135 -8.27 -21.15 6.20
N ALA A 136 -7.68 -20.31 5.34
CA ALA A 136 -6.42 -20.60 4.65
C ALA A 136 -5.16 -20.26 5.48
N GLY A 137 -5.31 -19.74 6.71
CA GLY A 137 -4.20 -19.35 7.59
C GLY A 137 -3.52 -18.04 7.18
N ILE A 138 -4.21 -17.17 6.44
CA ILE A 138 -3.68 -15.91 5.91
C ILE A 138 -4.19 -14.75 6.77
N ALA A 139 -3.29 -13.86 7.22
CA ALA A 139 -3.66 -12.64 7.93
C ALA A 139 -4.34 -11.63 7.01
N VAL A 140 -5.29 -10.86 7.54
CA VAL A 140 -6.08 -9.89 6.77
C VAL A 140 -5.82 -8.46 7.25
N ALA A 141 -5.52 -7.55 6.31
CA ALA A 141 -5.49 -6.11 6.55
C ALA A 141 -6.64 -5.40 5.84
N ALA A 142 -7.06 -4.25 6.36
CA ALA A 142 -7.97 -3.36 5.65
C ALA A 142 -7.58 -1.89 5.84
N GLN A 143 -7.69 -1.11 4.76
CA GLN A 143 -7.53 0.34 4.82
C GLN A 143 -8.77 0.97 5.45
N VAL A 144 -8.54 1.88 6.39
CA VAL A 144 -9.56 2.68 7.05
C VAL A 144 -9.28 4.17 6.81
N ASN A 145 -10.29 4.90 6.37
CA ASN A 145 -10.20 6.32 6.07
C ASN A 145 -11.09 7.16 7.00
N THR A 146 -11.97 6.50 7.75
CA THR A 146 -12.90 7.12 8.71
C THR A 146 -13.04 6.24 9.95
N VAL A 147 -13.56 6.82 11.04
CA VAL A 147 -13.90 6.09 12.28
C VAL A 147 -14.91 4.95 12.02
N ALA A 148 -15.89 5.19 11.17
CA ALA A 148 -16.88 4.18 10.82
C ALA A 148 -16.27 2.97 10.09
N ASP A 149 -15.17 3.17 9.35
CA ASP A 149 -14.43 2.07 8.72
C ASP A 149 -13.75 1.19 9.76
N VAL A 150 -13.26 1.78 10.87
CA VAL A 150 -12.61 1.04 11.97
C VAL A 150 -13.56 0.02 12.58
N GLY A 151 -14.78 0.45 12.97
CA GLY A 151 -15.78 -0.45 13.54
C GLY A 151 -16.08 -1.63 12.62
N ARG A 152 -16.36 -1.35 11.33
CA ARG A 152 -16.63 -2.40 10.34
C ARG A 152 -15.46 -3.39 10.18
N ALA A 153 -14.23 -2.88 10.09
CA ALA A 153 -13.06 -3.76 9.94
C ALA A 153 -12.81 -4.63 11.19
N VAL A 154 -12.99 -4.07 12.38
CA VAL A 154 -12.86 -4.80 13.65
C VAL A 154 -13.95 -5.87 13.78
N ASP A 155 -15.20 -5.51 13.50
CA ASP A 155 -16.35 -6.43 13.56
C ASP A 155 -16.23 -7.57 12.53
N ALA A 156 -15.68 -7.28 11.35
CA ALA A 156 -15.37 -8.29 10.33
C ALA A 156 -14.21 -9.22 10.71
N GLY A 157 -13.43 -8.91 11.74
CA GLY A 157 -12.33 -9.74 12.19
C GLY A 157 -10.97 -9.43 11.52
N VAL A 158 -10.84 -8.27 10.84
CA VAL A 158 -9.57 -7.82 10.23
C VAL A 158 -8.45 -7.76 11.26
N ASP A 159 -7.27 -8.28 10.95
CA ASP A 159 -6.15 -8.42 11.88
C ASP A 159 -5.28 -7.16 12.00
N VAL A 160 -5.09 -6.45 10.89
CA VAL A 160 -4.26 -5.23 10.80
C VAL A 160 -5.08 -4.11 10.17
N LEU A 161 -5.14 -2.95 10.81
CA LEU A 161 -5.76 -1.76 10.25
C LEU A 161 -4.71 -0.85 9.61
N VAL A 162 -5.01 -0.34 8.41
CA VAL A 162 -4.16 0.63 7.73
C VAL A 162 -4.84 2.00 7.76
N ALA A 163 -4.42 2.87 8.67
CA ALA A 163 -4.89 4.25 8.75
C ALA A 163 -4.32 5.06 7.57
N GLN A 164 -5.10 5.15 6.48
CA GLN A 164 -4.65 5.79 5.26
C GLN A 164 -5.18 7.23 5.17
N GLY A 165 -4.26 8.18 5.21
CA GLY A 165 -4.57 9.61 5.08
C GLY A 165 -4.68 10.09 3.64
N THR A 166 -5.22 11.31 3.49
CA THR A 166 -5.47 11.95 2.19
C THR A 166 -4.20 12.28 1.42
N GLU A 167 -3.05 12.33 2.09
CA GLU A 167 -1.73 12.56 1.49
C GLU A 167 -1.22 11.36 0.67
N ALA A 168 -1.88 10.19 0.83
CA ALA A 168 -1.54 9.00 0.07
C ALA A 168 -1.80 9.18 -1.43
N GLY A 169 -0.94 8.56 -2.26
CA GLY A 169 -1.21 8.37 -3.68
C GLY A 169 -2.25 7.28 -3.93
N GLY A 170 -2.84 7.28 -5.12
CA GLY A 170 -3.94 6.39 -5.46
C GLY A 170 -5.23 6.77 -4.74
N HIS A 171 -6.17 5.83 -4.66
CA HIS A 171 -7.45 6.07 -4.02
C HIS A 171 -7.32 6.17 -2.50
N THR A 172 -7.94 7.18 -1.91
CA THR A 172 -7.82 7.50 -0.48
C THR A 172 -9.05 8.26 0.04
N GLY A 173 -9.13 8.40 1.36
CA GLY A 173 -10.13 9.25 2.02
C GLY A 173 -9.75 10.74 1.98
N ARG A 174 -10.38 11.51 2.87
CA ARG A 174 -10.22 12.98 2.93
C ARG A 174 -9.58 13.48 4.24
N ARG A 175 -9.30 12.58 5.17
CA ARG A 175 -8.68 12.92 6.46
C ARG A 175 -7.15 12.85 6.34
N ALA A 176 -6.46 13.78 7.00
CA ALA A 176 -5.01 13.75 7.08
C ALA A 176 -4.51 12.55 7.91
N THR A 177 -3.32 12.03 7.59
CA THR A 177 -2.76 10.80 8.16
C THR A 177 -2.63 10.86 9.69
N LEU A 178 -1.98 11.88 10.23
CA LEU A 178 -1.71 11.95 11.67
C LEU A 178 -2.96 12.10 12.54
N PRO A 179 -3.94 12.97 12.23
CA PRO A 179 -5.21 13.01 12.96
C PRO A 179 -6.01 11.72 12.89
N LEU A 180 -6.03 11.06 11.71
CA LEU A 180 -6.71 9.78 11.54
C LEU A 180 -6.05 8.70 12.38
N LEU A 181 -4.71 8.56 12.30
CA LEU A 181 -3.93 7.57 13.05
C LEU A 181 -4.21 7.65 14.56
N GLN A 182 -4.12 8.85 15.13
CA GLN A 182 -4.34 9.07 16.57
C GLN A 182 -5.72 8.61 17.01
N GLU A 183 -6.75 8.91 16.23
CA GLU A 183 -8.11 8.53 16.56
C GLU A 183 -8.32 7.02 16.41
N VAL A 184 -7.81 6.40 15.32
CA VAL A 184 -7.88 4.94 15.11
C VAL A 184 -7.23 4.19 16.26
N LEU A 185 -6.07 4.64 16.75
CA LEU A 185 -5.36 4.03 17.88
C LEU A 185 -6.17 4.04 19.19
N THR A 186 -7.14 4.94 19.35
CA THR A 186 -8.02 4.95 20.54
C THR A 186 -9.20 3.98 20.43
N LEU A 187 -9.47 3.44 19.24
CA LEU A 187 -10.67 2.68 18.95
C LEU A 187 -10.43 1.17 18.85
N THR A 188 -9.17 0.73 18.86
CA THR A 188 -8.84 -0.68 18.67
C THR A 188 -7.53 -1.05 19.35
N ASP A 189 -7.44 -2.30 19.82
CA ASP A 189 -6.19 -2.94 20.29
C ASP A 189 -5.44 -3.66 19.15
N ARG A 190 -5.97 -3.66 17.94
CA ARG A 190 -5.34 -4.28 16.78
C ARG A 190 -4.14 -3.47 16.32
N PRO A 191 -3.10 -4.09 15.73
CA PRO A 191 -2.01 -3.35 15.11
C PRO A 191 -2.52 -2.36 14.06
N VAL A 192 -2.12 -1.08 14.18
CA VAL A 192 -2.45 -0.02 13.23
C VAL A 192 -1.20 0.41 12.49
N VAL A 193 -1.25 0.36 11.17
CA VAL A 193 -0.18 0.80 10.27
C VAL A 193 -0.56 2.15 9.67
N ALA A 194 0.37 3.10 9.65
CA ALA A 194 0.14 4.42 9.06
C ALA A 194 0.47 4.44 7.56
N ALA A 195 -0.39 5.04 6.74
CA ALA A 195 -0.21 5.20 5.30
C ALA A 195 -0.55 6.62 4.85
N GLY A 196 0.25 7.17 3.94
CA GLY A 196 0.09 8.52 3.39
C GLY A 196 1.10 9.51 3.95
N GLY A 197 1.77 10.26 3.06
CA GLY A 197 2.74 11.29 3.41
C GLY A 197 4.09 10.78 3.95
N ILE A 198 4.33 9.48 4.01
CA ILE A 198 5.52 8.88 4.64
C ILE A 198 6.51 8.46 3.56
N ALA A 199 7.64 9.20 3.44
CA ALA A 199 8.71 8.93 2.47
C ALA A 199 10.11 9.10 3.05
N THR A 200 10.23 9.40 4.35
CA THR A 200 11.52 9.57 5.04
C THR A 200 11.54 8.82 6.37
N GLY A 201 12.73 8.50 6.87
CA GLY A 201 12.87 7.93 8.21
C GLY A 201 12.31 8.82 9.31
N ALA A 202 12.36 10.15 9.17
CA ALA A 202 11.76 11.08 10.10
C ALA A 202 10.22 10.97 10.10
N GLY A 203 9.60 10.85 8.92
CA GLY A 203 8.15 10.60 8.80
C GLY A 203 7.74 9.27 9.40
N MET A 204 8.53 8.20 9.16
CA MET A 204 8.33 6.90 9.78
C MET A 204 8.45 6.98 11.32
N ALA A 205 9.51 7.60 11.81
CA ALA A 205 9.72 7.78 13.25
C ALA A 205 8.57 8.54 13.93
N ALA A 206 8.02 9.57 13.27
CA ALA A 206 6.92 10.36 13.80
C ALA A 206 5.65 9.53 14.01
N VAL A 207 5.25 8.69 13.04
CA VAL A 207 4.05 7.86 13.18
C VAL A 207 4.27 6.67 14.14
N LEU A 208 5.49 6.13 14.20
CA LEU A 208 5.85 5.13 15.22
C LEU A 208 5.80 5.72 16.63
N ALA A 209 6.31 6.94 16.84
CA ALA A 209 6.20 7.66 18.10
C ALA A 209 4.75 7.99 18.49
N ALA A 210 3.85 8.15 17.51
CA ALA A 210 2.43 8.29 17.73
C ALA A 210 1.72 6.98 18.10
N GLY A 211 2.39 5.82 18.00
CA GLY A 211 1.86 4.51 18.38
C GLY A 211 1.54 3.58 17.20
N ALA A 212 1.87 3.95 15.95
CA ALA A 212 1.71 3.03 14.83
C ALA A 212 2.56 1.77 15.00
N ALA A 213 2.02 0.62 14.60
CA ALA A 213 2.76 -0.66 14.58
C ALA A 213 3.73 -0.75 13.39
N GLY A 214 3.62 0.13 12.41
CA GLY A 214 4.45 0.19 11.23
C GLY A 214 3.97 1.24 10.23
N VAL A 215 4.60 1.25 9.07
CA VAL A 215 4.26 2.15 7.96
C VAL A 215 3.93 1.36 6.68
N TRP A 216 3.03 1.92 5.87
CA TRP A 216 2.63 1.38 4.58
C TRP A 216 3.01 2.40 3.51
N ILE A 217 4.08 2.13 2.77
CA ILE A 217 4.68 3.08 1.84
C ILE A 217 4.39 2.71 0.39
N GLY A 218 3.99 3.70 -0.41
CA GLY A 218 3.77 3.54 -1.86
C GLY A 218 4.68 4.47 -2.67
N THR A 219 4.51 5.76 -2.48
CA THR A 219 5.18 6.81 -3.27
C THR A 219 6.72 6.67 -3.33
N PRO A 220 7.43 6.34 -2.24
CA PRO A 220 8.89 6.11 -2.29
C PRO A 220 9.31 4.97 -3.23
N LEU A 221 8.40 4.03 -3.51
CA LEU A 221 8.67 2.86 -4.35
C LEU A 221 8.33 3.06 -5.83
N LEU A 222 7.70 4.19 -6.20
CA LEU A 222 7.26 4.46 -7.58
C LEU A 222 8.42 4.63 -8.57
N ALA A 223 9.57 5.12 -8.10
CA ALA A 223 10.76 5.33 -8.90
C ALA A 223 11.77 4.17 -8.82
N CYS A 224 11.43 3.07 -8.14
CA CYS A 224 12.30 1.89 -8.07
C CYS A 224 12.30 1.15 -9.41
N PRO A 225 13.45 0.63 -9.87
CA PRO A 225 13.53 -0.15 -11.11
C PRO A 225 12.72 -1.44 -11.07
N GLU A 226 12.41 -1.98 -9.90
CA GLU A 226 11.59 -3.17 -9.70
C GLU A 226 10.07 -2.89 -9.86
N ALA A 227 9.65 -1.61 -9.84
CA ALA A 227 8.27 -1.24 -10.12
C ALA A 227 7.95 -1.45 -11.61
N LEU A 228 6.68 -1.78 -11.90
CA LEU A 228 6.19 -1.97 -13.28
C LEU A 228 6.05 -0.64 -14.05
N ASN A 229 6.33 0.49 -13.41
CA ASN A 229 6.34 1.80 -14.06
C ASN A 229 7.37 1.86 -15.19
N SER A 230 7.02 2.54 -16.29
CA SER A 230 7.96 2.85 -17.36
C SER A 230 9.10 3.76 -16.87
N ALA A 231 10.20 3.80 -17.62
CA ALA A 231 11.30 4.74 -17.33
C ALA A 231 10.83 6.20 -17.36
N ALA A 232 9.89 6.54 -18.26
CA ALA A 232 9.31 7.88 -18.34
C ALA A 232 8.48 8.21 -17.09
N ALA A 233 7.67 7.26 -16.60
CA ALA A 233 6.88 7.43 -15.38
C ALA A 233 7.80 7.59 -14.14
N ARG A 234 8.87 6.78 -14.02
CA ARG A 234 9.85 6.92 -12.93
C ARG A 234 10.54 8.29 -12.97
N ALA A 235 10.96 8.74 -14.15
CA ALA A 235 11.55 10.07 -14.31
C ALA A 235 10.57 11.19 -13.95
N ARG A 236 9.28 11.05 -14.31
CA ARG A 236 8.24 12.03 -13.97
C ARG A 236 8.01 12.10 -12.46
N VAL A 237 8.04 10.97 -11.75
CA VAL A 237 7.96 10.91 -10.28
C VAL A 237 9.13 11.67 -9.65
N GLN A 238 10.36 11.45 -10.12
CA GLN A 238 11.56 12.10 -9.58
C GLN A 238 11.62 13.62 -9.83
N ALA A 239 10.93 14.09 -10.87
CA ALA A 239 10.87 15.52 -11.22
C ALA A 239 9.71 16.26 -10.54
N ALA A 240 8.80 15.56 -9.86
CA ALA A 240 7.59 16.15 -9.27
C ALA A 240 7.86 16.73 -7.89
N ALA A 241 7.16 17.83 -7.56
CA ALA A 241 7.06 18.36 -6.21
C ALA A 241 5.77 17.88 -5.52
N GLY A 242 5.70 18.00 -4.20
CA GLY A 242 4.49 17.63 -3.43
C GLY A 242 3.23 18.40 -3.87
N ASP A 243 3.40 19.63 -4.28
CA ASP A 243 2.33 20.51 -4.79
C ASP A 243 1.84 20.11 -6.20
N ASP A 244 2.55 19.22 -6.90
CA ASP A 244 2.15 18.74 -8.23
C ASP A 244 1.10 17.63 -8.17
N THR A 245 0.45 17.39 -7.04
CA THR A 245 -0.58 16.35 -6.91
C THR A 245 -1.99 16.93 -6.89
N VAL A 246 -2.96 16.16 -7.37
CA VAL A 246 -4.38 16.49 -7.32
C VAL A 246 -5.20 15.30 -6.86
N LEU A 247 -6.13 15.52 -5.94
CA LEU A 247 -7.11 14.52 -5.51
C LEU A 247 -8.37 14.66 -6.38
N THR A 248 -8.61 13.73 -7.31
CA THR A 248 -9.65 13.85 -8.34
C THR A 248 -10.33 12.52 -8.64
N ARG A 249 -11.53 12.58 -9.20
CA ARG A 249 -12.26 11.44 -9.77
C ARG A 249 -12.21 11.42 -11.32
N ALA A 250 -11.59 12.42 -11.92
CA ALA A 250 -11.61 12.56 -13.38
C ALA A 250 -11.09 11.30 -14.10
N PHE A 251 -10.04 10.66 -13.58
CA PHE A 251 -9.48 9.45 -14.18
C PHE A 251 -10.41 8.24 -14.06
N ASP A 252 -11.15 8.12 -12.96
CA ASP A 252 -12.10 7.02 -12.74
C ASP A 252 -13.32 7.17 -13.64
N VAL A 253 -13.84 8.40 -13.73
CA VAL A 253 -14.95 8.76 -14.63
C VAL A 253 -14.58 8.47 -16.09
N ALA A 254 -13.38 8.85 -16.52
CA ALA A 254 -12.91 8.59 -17.88
C ALA A 254 -12.77 7.11 -18.18
N GLN A 255 -12.31 6.31 -17.22
CA GLN A 255 -12.19 4.86 -17.34
C GLN A 255 -13.52 4.12 -17.12
N ARG A 256 -14.57 4.82 -16.70
CA ARG A 256 -15.87 4.25 -16.32
C ARG A 256 -15.75 3.16 -15.27
N LEU A 257 -14.83 3.33 -14.33
CA LEU A 257 -14.65 2.43 -13.21
C LEU A 257 -15.69 2.74 -12.13
N ALA A 258 -16.20 1.69 -11.50
CA ALA A 258 -17.22 1.79 -10.46
C ALA A 258 -16.64 2.19 -9.08
N TRP A 259 -15.63 3.08 -9.06
CA TRP A 259 -15.08 3.55 -7.80
C TRP A 259 -16.13 4.35 -7.01
N PRO A 260 -16.38 4.00 -5.75
CA PRO A 260 -17.26 4.80 -4.89
C PRO A 260 -16.71 6.23 -4.71
N GLU A 261 -17.59 7.22 -4.75
CA GLU A 261 -17.23 8.65 -4.72
C GLU A 261 -16.44 9.08 -3.49
N ARG A 262 -16.55 8.34 -2.40
CA ARG A 262 -15.85 8.62 -1.15
C ARG A 262 -14.34 8.38 -1.24
N TRP A 263 -13.86 7.69 -2.26
CA TRP A 263 -12.46 7.39 -2.51
C TRP A 263 -11.96 7.98 -3.84
N PRO A 264 -11.77 9.31 -3.92
CA PRO A 264 -11.08 9.91 -5.08
C PRO A 264 -9.63 9.44 -5.14
N GLY A 265 -9.02 9.47 -6.32
CA GLY A 265 -7.62 9.12 -6.52
C GLY A 265 -6.70 10.33 -6.46
N ARG A 266 -5.56 10.25 -5.75
CA ARG A 266 -4.50 11.25 -5.81
C ARG A 266 -3.45 10.86 -6.85
N ALA A 267 -3.25 11.74 -7.83
CA ALA A 267 -2.29 11.55 -8.92
C ALA A 267 -1.48 12.83 -9.17
N LEU A 268 -0.39 12.70 -9.92
CA LEU A 268 0.32 13.88 -10.44
C LEU A 268 -0.59 14.66 -11.38
N THR A 269 -0.54 15.98 -11.24
CA THR A 269 -1.26 16.92 -12.11
C THR A 269 -0.69 16.84 -13.52
N ASN A 270 -1.56 16.70 -14.51
CA ASN A 270 -1.22 16.67 -15.93
C ASN A 270 -2.26 17.42 -16.77
N GLY A 271 -2.13 17.44 -18.10
CA GLY A 271 -3.05 18.13 -18.99
C GLY A 271 -4.49 17.66 -18.84
N PHE A 272 -4.70 16.34 -18.66
CA PHE A 272 -6.04 15.78 -18.46
C PHE A 272 -6.67 16.25 -17.15
N SER A 273 -5.97 16.12 -16.04
CA SER A 273 -6.50 16.53 -14.74
C SER A 273 -6.74 18.04 -14.64
N ARG A 274 -5.86 18.86 -15.23
CA ARG A 274 -6.08 20.33 -15.32
C ARG A 274 -7.36 20.69 -16.08
N THR A 275 -7.71 19.89 -17.07
CA THR A 275 -8.92 20.14 -17.89
C THR A 275 -10.20 19.68 -17.20
N TRP A 276 -10.15 18.54 -16.50
CA TRP A 276 -11.35 17.81 -16.07
C TRP A 276 -11.59 17.74 -14.57
N HIS A 277 -10.61 18.08 -13.73
CA HIS A 277 -10.83 18.15 -12.29
C HIS A 277 -11.90 19.19 -11.95
N GLY A 278 -12.93 18.79 -11.19
CA GLY A 278 -14.09 19.61 -10.89
C GLY A 278 -15.14 19.71 -12.01
N ARG A 279 -14.92 18.99 -13.13
CA ARG A 279 -15.84 18.92 -14.28
C ARG A 279 -16.20 17.47 -14.63
N GLU A 280 -16.24 16.60 -13.64
CA GLU A 280 -16.42 15.16 -13.81
C GLU A 280 -17.76 14.81 -14.47
N ASP A 281 -18.84 15.57 -14.20
CA ASP A 281 -20.15 15.39 -14.83
C ASP A 281 -20.14 15.73 -16.33
N GLU A 282 -19.34 16.71 -16.74
CA GLU A 282 -19.16 17.07 -18.14
C GLU A 282 -18.30 16.02 -18.85
N LEU A 283 -17.22 15.58 -18.20
CA LEU A 283 -16.35 14.50 -18.68
C LEU A 283 -17.13 13.20 -18.92
N ALA A 284 -18.04 12.82 -18.02
CA ALA A 284 -18.83 11.60 -18.14
C ALA A 284 -19.65 11.56 -19.47
N ARG A 285 -20.01 12.73 -20.01
CA ARG A 285 -20.73 12.91 -21.29
C ARG A 285 -19.80 13.03 -22.48
N ASN A 286 -18.51 13.29 -22.26
CA ASN A 286 -17.53 13.45 -23.32
C ASN A 286 -16.81 12.12 -23.62
N LEU A 287 -17.43 11.33 -24.53
CA LEU A 287 -16.93 10.00 -24.88
C LEU A 287 -15.56 10.04 -25.57
N GLU A 288 -15.25 11.12 -26.28
CA GLU A 288 -13.98 11.29 -26.98
C GLU A 288 -12.84 11.49 -25.96
N ALA A 289 -13.02 12.40 -24.99
CA ALA A 289 -12.05 12.60 -23.92
C ALA A 289 -11.85 11.33 -23.07
N CYS A 290 -12.93 10.60 -22.77
CA CYS A 290 -12.83 9.32 -22.05
C CYS A 290 -11.99 8.29 -22.82
N ARG A 291 -12.25 8.09 -24.12
CA ARG A 291 -11.49 7.16 -24.96
C ARG A 291 -10.04 7.60 -25.12
N GLY A 292 -9.81 8.91 -25.29
CA GLY A 292 -8.45 9.48 -25.40
C GLY A 292 -7.60 9.17 -24.17
N MET A 293 -8.16 9.34 -22.97
CA MET A 293 -7.45 9.04 -21.73
C MET A 293 -7.18 7.52 -21.56
N VAL A 294 -8.12 6.66 -21.91
CA VAL A 294 -7.92 5.20 -21.86
C VAL A 294 -6.81 4.76 -22.83
N GLU A 295 -6.77 5.35 -24.05
CA GLU A 295 -5.69 5.09 -25.00
C GLU A 295 -4.35 5.65 -24.51
N ALA A 296 -4.33 6.84 -23.94
CA ALA A 296 -3.17 7.46 -23.34
C ALA A 296 -2.53 6.55 -22.25
N ARG A 297 -3.37 5.90 -21.43
CA ARG A 297 -2.89 4.94 -20.45
C ARG A 297 -2.23 3.71 -21.11
N ARG A 298 -2.74 3.27 -22.25
CA ARG A 298 -2.19 2.13 -23.00
C ARG A 298 -0.88 2.47 -23.73
N THR A 299 -0.71 3.73 -24.11
CA THR A 299 0.47 4.24 -24.83
C THR A 299 1.48 4.96 -23.94
N ASP A 300 1.28 4.96 -22.61
CA ASP A 300 2.13 5.65 -21.63
C ASP A 300 2.25 7.17 -21.87
N ASP A 301 1.17 7.81 -22.36
CA ASP A 301 1.09 9.26 -22.48
C ASP A 301 0.78 9.88 -21.12
N LEU A 302 1.82 10.28 -20.40
CA LEU A 302 1.74 10.80 -19.03
C LEU A 302 1.08 12.19 -18.92
N ASP A 303 0.84 12.90 -20.04
CA ASP A 303 0.07 14.15 -20.01
C ASP A 303 -1.43 13.91 -19.99
N GLN A 304 -1.87 12.70 -20.33
CA GLN A 304 -3.30 12.33 -20.33
C GLN A 304 -3.59 11.18 -19.34
N ALA A 305 -2.68 10.24 -19.18
CA ALA A 305 -2.86 9.09 -18.30
C ALA A 305 -2.58 9.42 -16.82
N PRO A 306 -3.28 8.76 -15.86
CA PRO A 306 -2.99 8.95 -14.44
C PRO A 306 -1.63 8.36 -14.06
N LEU A 307 -0.82 9.13 -13.33
CA LEU A 307 0.32 8.63 -12.59
C LEU A 307 0.05 8.89 -11.10
N TYR A 308 -0.41 7.86 -10.40
CA TYR A 308 -0.80 7.99 -9.00
C TYR A 308 0.43 8.15 -8.10
N ALA A 309 0.47 9.23 -7.32
CA ALA A 309 1.52 9.54 -6.35
C ALA A 309 0.95 10.38 -5.21
N GLY A 310 1.46 10.20 -3.99
CA GLY A 310 1.09 10.99 -2.82
C GLY A 310 1.85 12.31 -2.72
N GLU A 311 1.46 13.15 -1.77
CA GLU A 311 2.07 14.47 -1.53
C GLU A 311 3.56 14.40 -1.13
N SER A 312 4.04 13.23 -0.68
CA SER A 312 5.45 13.00 -0.40
C SER A 312 6.32 12.77 -1.66
N VAL A 313 5.76 12.90 -2.87
CA VAL A 313 6.49 12.66 -4.12
C VAL A 313 7.73 13.54 -4.27
N GLY A 314 7.70 14.79 -3.81
CA GLY A 314 8.86 15.67 -3.83
C GLY A 314 10.07 15.21 -2.99
N LEU A 315 9.91 14.14 -2.20
CA LEU A 315 10.98 13.49 -1.44
C LEU A 315 11.61 12.30 -2.20
N VAL A 316 11.10 11.96 -3.40
CA VAL A 316 11.59 10.89 -4.26
C VAL A 316 12.47 11.48 -5.36
N THR A 317 13.73 11.76 -5.05
CA THR A 317 14.64 12.54 -5.89
C THR A 317 15.60 11.73 -6.77
N SER A 318 15.59 10.40 -6.63
CA SER A 318 16.50 9.52 -7.39
C SER A 318 15.91 8.12 -7.57
N GLU A 319 16.35 7.44 -8.62
CA GLU A 319 16.09 6.02 -8.83
C GLU A 319 16.99 5.20 -7.89
N ARG A 320 16.37 4.31 -7.12
CA ARG A 320 17.05 3.45 -6.15
C ARG A 320 16.34 2.11 -6.09
N SER A 321 17.06 1.04 -5.73
CA SER A 321 16.41 -0.26 -5.50
C SER A 321 15.44 -0.17 -4.33
N ALA A 322 14.32 -0.89 -4.41
CA ALA A 322 13.36 -0.94 -3.31
C ALA A 322 13.98 -1.50 -2.03
N THR A 323 14.94 -2.41 -2.15
CA THR A 323 15.72 -2.94 -1.04
C THR A 323 16.48 -1.82 -0.29
N ASP A 324 17.15 -0.92 -1.04
CA ASP A 324 17.89 0.20 -0.44
C ASP A 324 16.94 1.25 0.13
N VAL A 325 15.81 1.53 -0.53
CA VAL A 325 14.79 2.45 -0.01
C VAL A 325 14.29 1.97 1.36
N VAL A 326 13.97 0.69 1.51
CA VAL A 326 13.50 0.11 2.77
C VAL A 326 14.56 0.20 3.86
N ARG A 327 15.79 -0.22 3.56
CA ARG A 327 16.90 -0.19 4.54
C ARG A 327 17.24 1.21 5.02
N ASP A 328 17.27 2.18 4.11
CA ASP A 328 17.58 3.57 4.46
C ASP A 328 16.47 4.25 5.25
N LEU A 329 15.20 3.95 4.93
CA LEU A 329 14.08 4.42 5.72
C LEU A 329 14.16 3.91 7.16
N ASP A 330 14.45 2.61 7.34
CA ASP A 330 14.61 2.00 8.65
C ASP A 330 15.76 2.60 9.45
N ALA A 331 16.97 2.66 8.87
CA ALA A 331 18.14 3.22 9.52
C ALA A 331 17.95 4.70 9.89
N ALA A 332 17.32 5.48 9.01
CA ALA A 332 17.01 6.89 9.28
C ALA A 332 15.92 7.06 10.35
N ALA A 333 14.93 6.18 10.40
CA ALA A 333 13.91 6.16 11.44
C ALA A 333 14.50 5.84 12.81
N GLU A 334 15.34 4.80 12.89
CA GLU A 334 16.07 4.46 14.12
C GLU A 334 16.90 5.64 14.63
N LYS A 335 17.71 6.25 13.74
CA LYS A 335 18.51 7.44 14.08
C LYS A 335 17.63 8.56 14.64
N THR A 336 16.48 8.81 14.04
CA THR A 336 15.54 9.85 14.47
C THR A 336 14.95 9.52 15.84
N LEU A 337 14.49 8.29 16.07
CA LEU A 337 13.93 7.84 17.36
C LEU A 337 14.96 7.96 18.49
N ARG A 338 16.22 7.55 18.23
CA ARG A 338 17.33 7.72 19.19
C ARG A 338 17.64 9.20 19.48
N ALA A 339 17.52 10.08 18.48
CA ALA A 339 17.71 11.52 18.68
C ALA A 339 16.59 12.12 19.54
N VAL A 340 15.33 11.76 19.25
CA VAL A 340 14.16 12.25 20.00
C VAL A 340 14.19 11.74 21.46
N SER A 341 14.61 10.50 21.72
CA SER A 341 14.71 9.99 23.09
C SER A 341 15.63 10.82 24.00
N ARG A 342 16.64 11.49 23.43
CA ARG A 342 17.55 12.39 24.17
C ARG A 342 16.91 13.71 24.61
N LEU A 343 15.70 14.04 24.08
CA LEU A 343 14.96 15.21 24.51
C LEU A 343 14.27 15.00 25.87
N LEU A 344 14.24 13.76 26.34
CA LEU A 344 13.60 13.40 27.61
C LEU A 344 14.58 13.51 28.82
N GLY A 345 15.83 13.94 28.62
CA GLY A 345 16.86 14.16 29.64
C GLY A 345 17.72 12.95 29.89
#